data_9d7a20d5b09ae5112d4932787e774e78
#
_entry.id   9d7a20d5b09ae5112d4932787e774e78
#
_cell.length_a   1.000
_cell.length_b   1.000
_cell.length_c   1.000
_cell.angle_alpha   90.00
_cell.angle_beta   90.00
_cell.angle_gamma   90.00
#
_symmetry.space_group_name_H-M   'P 1'
#
loop_
_entity.id
_entity.type
_entity.pdbx_description
1 polymer ?
#
loop_
_entity_poly.entity_id
_entity_poly.type
_entity_poly.pdbx_seq_one_letter_code
_entity_poly.pdbx_strand_id
1 'polypeptide(L)'
;ARYVYIRSFKYDSELEVWVKNKSTDKFKLFKTYRICAMAGSLGPKRMAGDYQVPEGFYYINEFNPKSLYHLSLGLNYPNESDKLLSDLSQPGGDIYIHGSCVTTGCIPITNEQIEELYVLAAHAKDLGQDFIPVHIFPVNFNNPRSVAYLNRFLFQFNEYAGFERSMRNAFYYFEKNREIPPVIVNEKGEYVIDDVAPPEPAESKNPVAATEVKKADRPDQPIPDEELAKSVDKLPLYPGGNEAFKQFIDKLSADMIAELDPGQRKAFVLMEYIIDENGKTIYAHALSGGNEHMNDKISKAFTDMAPWMPATRQGKNVPIKLKQTIMVEGK
;
A
#
# COMPACT_ATOMS: atom_id res chain seq x y z
N ALA A 1 -8.03 23.04 13.16
CA ALA A 1 -9.21 22.15 13.15
C ALA A 1 -9.28 21.38 14.47
N ARG A 2 -10.47 21.15 14.99
CA ARG A 2 -10.64 20.37 16.22
C ARG A 2 -10.76 18.87 15.95
N TYR A 3 -11.29 18.51 14.80
CA TYR A 3 -11.48 17.11 14.41
C TYR A 3 -10.78 16.84 13.09
N VAL A 4 -10.03 15.73 13.06
CA VAL A 4 -9.30 15.23 11.91
C VAL A 4 -9.80 13.82 11.58
N TYR A 5 -9.90 13.51 10.32
CA TYR A 5 -10.18 12.18 9.79
C TYR A 5 -9.29 11.92 8.58
N ILE A 6 -8.70 10.72 8.50
CA ILE A 6 -7.74 10.34 7.47
C ILE A 6 -8.29 9.18 6.66
N ARG A 7 -8.19 9.26 5.32
CA ARG A 7 -8.47 8.16 4.41
C ARG A 7 -7.25 7.86 3.56
N SER A 8 -6.84 6.62 3.50
CA SER A 8 -5.75 6.14 2.65
C SER A 8 -6.30 5.23 1.56
N PHE A 9 -5.83 5.38 0.32
CA PHE A 9 -6.21 4.58 -0.84
C PHE A 9 -4.97 3.88 -1.39
N LYS A 10 -4.88 2.57 -1.16
CA LYS A 10 -3.67 1.80 -1.47
C LYS A 10 -3.31 1.85 -2.96
N TYR A 11 -4.25 1.49 -3.81
CA TYR A 11 -4.01 1.44 -5.26
C TYR A 11 -3.72 2.83 -5.86
N ASP A 12 -4.44 3.84 -5.39
CA ASP A 12 -4.32 5.22 -5.89
C ASP A 12 -3.07 5.92 -5.32
N SER A 13 -2.45 5.36 -4.27
CA SER A 13 -1.31 5.95 -3.55
C SER A 13 -1.62 7.37 -3.03
N GLU A 14 -2.83 7.55 -2.49
CA GLU A 14 -3.31 8.81 -1.97
C GLU A 14 -3.68 8.69 -0.49
N LEU A 15 -3.46 9.78 0.25
CA LEU A 15 -3.89 9.94 1.64
C LEU A 15 -4.61 11.28 1.77
N GLU A 16 -5.91 11.22 2.01
CA GLU A 16 -6.74 12.39 2.22
C GLU A 16 -6.85 12.74 3.69
N VAL A 17 -6.76 14.03 3.99
CA VAL A 17 -6.98 14.58 5.32
C VAL A 17 -8.23 15.45 5.31
N TRP A 18 -9.18 15.09 6.15
CA TRP A 18 -10.47 15.76 6.30
C TRP A 18 -10.57 16.39 7.66
N VAL A 19 -11.17 17.58 7.75
CA VAL A 19 -11.24 18.37 8.98
C VAL A 19 -12.62 18.96 9.21
N LYS A 20 -12.95 19.20 10.51
CA LYS A 20 -14.08 20.00 10.94
C LYS A 20 -13.78 20.69 12.27
N ASN A 21 -14.52 21.75 12.61
CA ASN A 21 -14.29 22.51 13.84
C ASN A 21 -15.25 22.13 14.96
N LYS A 22 -16.52 21.87 14.66
CA LYS A 22 -17.52 21.46 15.65
C LYS A 22 -17.96 20.02 15.37
N SER A 23 -18.42 19.30 16.38
CA SER A 23 -18.95 17.94 16.24
C SER A 23 -20.12 17.87 15.24
N THR A 24 -20.93 18.92 15.18
CA THR A 24 -22.09 19.06 14.27
C THR A 24 -21.74 19.46 12.85
N ASP A 25 -20.50 19.91 12.60
CA ASP A 25 -20.08 20.29 11.25
C ASP A 25 -19.85 19.06 10.39
N LYS A 26 -20.02 19.22 9.08
CA LYS A 26 -19.60 18.22 8.10
C LYS A 26 -18.10 18.32 7.85
N PHE A 27 -17.44 17.18 7.64
CA PHE A 27 -16.03 17.14 7.25
C PHE A 27 -15.81 17.82 5.89
N LYS A 28 -14.72 18.57 5.78
CA LYS A 28 -14.24 19.19 4.55
C LYS A 28 -12.85 18.68 4.25
N LEU A 29 -12.57 18.41 2.97
CA LEU A 29 -11.22 18.04 2.54
C LEU A 29 -10.26 19.19 2.85
N PHE A 30 -9.24 18.90 3.63
CA PHE A 30 -8.16 19.82 3.91
C PHE A 30 -7.07 19.70 2.85
N LYS A 31 -6.59 18.46 2.63
CA LYS A 31 -5.51 18.19 1.68
C LYS A 31 -5.47 16.71 1.28
N THR A 32 -4.94 16.45 0.09
CA THR A 32 -4.56 15.11 -0.36
C THR A 32 -3.04 15.05 -0.45
N TYR A 33 -2.44 14.09 0.25
CA TYR A 33 -1.03 13.78 0.18
C TYR A 33 -0.80 12.60 -0.75
N ARG A 34 0.40 12.55 -1.33
CA ARG A 34 0.83 11.39 -2.11
C ARG A 34 1.57 10.42 -1.21
N ILE A 35 1.14 9.15 -1.18
CA ILE A 35 1.91 8.07 -0.59
C ILE A 35 3.07 7.75 -1.53
N CYS A 36 4.30 7.86 -1.02
CA CYS A 36 5.49 7.84 -1.86
C CYS A 36 6.08 6.43 -2.07
N ALA A 37 5.63 5.44 -1.32
CA ALA A 37 5.92 4.03 -1.55
C ALA A 37 4.76 3.17 -1.04
N MET A 38 4.54 2.01 -1.64
CA MET A 38 3.49 1.05 -1.25
C MET A 38 4.09 -0.35 -1.23
N ALA A 39 3.75 -1.12 -0.19
CA ALA A 39 4.13 -2.52 -0.08
C ALA A 39 2.89 -3.41 -0.14
N GLY A 40 3.04 -4.61 -0.70
CA GLY A 40 1.98 -5.59 -0.85
C GLY A 40 1.03 -5.33 -2.02
N SER A 41 -0.11 -6.00 -1.98
CA SER A 41 -1.18 -5.93 -2.98
C SER A 41 -2.49 -5.43 -2.35
N LEU A 42 -3.62 -5.50 -3.06
CA LEU A 42 -4.93 -5.32 -2.43
C LEU A 42 -5.21 -6.46 -1.46
N GLY A 43 -6.13 -6.22 -0.54
CA GLY A 43 -6.52 -7.12 0.52
C GLY A 43 -5.95 -6.74 1.89
N PRO A 44 -6.52 -7.27 2.97
CA PRO A 44 -6.11 -6.98 4.33
C PRO A 44 -4.76 -7.61 4.67
N LYS A 45 -4.03 -7.03 5.63
CA LYS A 45 -2.87 -7.65 6.26
C LYS A 45 -3.32 -8.77 7.19
N ARG A 46 -2.60 -9.93 7.17
CA ARG A 46 -3.01 -11.12 7.94
C ARG A 46 -1.90 -11.76 8.77
N MET A 47 -0.65 -11.43 8.55
CA MET A 47 0.45 -11.97 9.34
C MET A 47 1.65 -11.03 9.42
N ALA A 48 2.51 -11.23 10.40
CA ALA A 48 3.80 -10.57 10.47
C ALA A 48 4.64 -10.91 9.24
N GLY A 49 5.35 -9.91 8.70
CA GLY A 49 6.25 -10.11 7.56
C GLY A 49 5.58 -10.40 6.21
N ASP A 50 4.26 -10.22 6.05
CA ASP A 50 3.57 -10.36 4.77
C ASP A 50 3.79 -9.16 3.82
N TYR A 51 4.56 -8.17 4.27
CA TYR A 51 4.86 -6.93 3.52
C TYR A 51 3.60 -6.20 3.02
N GLN A 52 2.48 -6.34 3.75
CA GLN A 52 1.19 -5.82 3.37
C GLN A 52 0.83 -4.59 4.18
N VAL A 53 0.48 -3.49 3.50
CA VAL A 53 -0.23 -2.38 4.12
C VAL A 53 -1.64 -2.88 4.48
N PRO A 54 -2.10 -2.75 5.74
CA PRO A 54 -3.43 -3.22 6.12
C PRO A 54 -4.53 -2.45 5.37
N GLU A 55 -5.69 -3.08 5.24
CA GLU A 55 -6.96 -2.45 4.87
C GLU A 55 -7.92 -2.59 6.04
N GLY A 56 -8.65 -1.55 6.38
CA GLY A 56 -9.56 -1.57 7.51
C GLY A 56 -9.79 -0.21 8.15
N PHE A 57 -10.37 -0.25 9.34
CA PHE A 57 -10.78 0.93 10.11
C PHE A 57 -9.94 1.02 11.38
N TYR A 58 -9.05 2.00 11.39
CA TYR A 58 -8.06 2.22 12.44
C TYR A 58 -8.20 3.62 13.04
N TYR A 59 -7.38 3.89 14.06
CA TYR A 59 -7.17 5.22 14.61
C TYR A 59 -5.70 5.39 15.02
N ILE A 60 -5.26 6.63 15.15
CA ILE A 60 -3.93 6.96 15.64
C ILE A 60 -3.89 6.65 17.13
N ASN A 61 -3.03 5.70 17.53
CA ASN A 61 -2.81 5.31 18.93
C ASN A 61 -1.48 5.82 19.50
N GLU A 62 -0.54 6.23 18.64
CA GLU A 62 0.79 6.67 19.04
C GLU A 62 1.25 7.89 18.26
N PHE A 63 1.90 8.83 18.96
CA PHE A 63 2.62 9.96 18.39
C PHE A 63 4.10 9.77 18.69
N ASN A 64 4.91 9.47 17.68
CA ASN A 64 6.33 9.24 17.84
C ASN A 64 7.17 10.35 17.18
N PRO A 65 7.58 11.38 17.97
CA PRO A 65 8.41 12.47 17.46
C PRO A 65 9.89 12.08 17.29
N LYS A 66 10.29 10.91 17.79
CA LYS A 66 11.67 10.39 17.72
C LYS A 66 11.79 9.21 16.75
N SER A 67 10.86 9.12 15.79
CA SER A 67 10.87 8.06 14.78
C SER A 67 12.16 8.09 13.96
N LEU A 68 12.72 6.91 13.66
CA LEU A 68 13.84 6.76 12.72
C LEU A 68 13.43 7.15 11.28
N TYR A 69 12.13 7.25 11.02
CA TYR A 69 11.55 7.67 9.75
C TYR A 69 11.04 9.12 9.80
N HIS A 70 11.80 10.00 10.42
CA HIS A 70 11.53 11.42 10.66
C HIS A 70 10.47 11.64 11.76
N LEU A 71 9.18 11.57 11.47
CA LEU A 71 8.06 11.54 12.41
C LEU A 71 7.16 10.36 12.10
N SER A 72 6.43 9.83 13.09
CA SER A 72 5.43 8.80 12.80
C SER A 72 4.20 8.87 13.69
N LEU A 73 3.08 8.44 13.12
CA LEU A 73 1.78 8.29 13.75
C LEU A 73 1.44 6.80 13.72
N GLY A 74 1.43 6.13 14.86
CA GLY A 74 1.12 4.72 14.99
C GLY A 74 -0.38 4.47 14.83
N LEU A 75 -0.73 3.34 14.21
CA LEU A 75 -2.10 2.88 14.05
C LEU A 75 -2.37 1.72 15.02
N ASN A 76 -3.60 1.60 15.49
CA ASN A 76 -4.05 0.51 16.37
C ASN A 76 -4.20 -0.84 15.61
N TYR A 77 -3.26 -1.14 14.70
CA TYR A 77 -3.17 -2.46 14.09
C TYR A 77 -2.44 -3.44 15.04
N PRO A 78 -2.89 -4.69 15.24
CA PRO A 78 -4.16 -5.25 14.75
C PRO A 78 -5.37 -4.72 15.54
N ASN A 79 -6.44 -4.35 14.83
CA ASN A 79 -7.72 -4.01 15.46
C ASN A 79 -8.53 -5.28 15.80
N GLU A 80 -9.76 -5.15 16.30
CA GLU A 80 -10.57 -6.30 16.72
C GLU A 80 -10.89 -7.28 15.56
N SER A 81 -11.12 -6.76 14.35
CA SER A 81 -11.30 -7.59 13.14
C SER A 81 -10.02 -8.36 12.79
N ASP A 82 -8.88 -7.65 12.80
CA ASP A 82 -7.60 -8.26 12.46
C ASP A 82 -7.21 -9.35 13.46
N LYS A 83 -7.45 -9.15 14.76
CA LYS A 83 -7.19 -10.16 15.80
C LYS A 83 -7.96 -11.47 15.60
N LEU A 84 -9.17 -11.39 15.05
CA LEU A 84 -10.01 -12.56 14.79
C LEU A 84 -9.68 -13.24 13.46
N LEU A 85 -9.24 -12.46 12.43
CA LEU A 85 -9.10 -12.95 11.07
C LEU A 85 -7.64 -13.13 10.61
N SER A 86 -6.67 -12.65 11.39
CA SER A 86 -5.24 -12.79 11.10
C SER A 86 -4.65 -14.04 11.75
N ASP A 87 -3.37 -14.32 11.49
CA ASP A 87 -2.63 -15.34 12.20
C ASP A 87 -2.69 -15.09 13.72
N LEU A 88 -3.16 -16.07 14.47
CA LEU A 88 -3.42 -15.94 15.92
C LEU A 88 -2.15 -15.74 16.75
N SER A 89 -1.01 -16.20 16.25
CA SER A 89 0.28 -16.13 16.94
C SER A 89 1.10 -14.92 16.53
N GLN A 90 1.02 -14.54 15.25
CA GLN A 90 1.83 -13.49 14.65
C GLN A 90 1.02 -12.64 13.64
N PRO A 91 0.02 -11.88 14.10
CA PRO A 91 -0.78 -11.02 13.20
C PRO A 91 0.06 -9.87 12.59
N GLY A 92 1.21 -9.57 13.19
CA GLY A 92 2.01 -8.40 12.91
C GLY A 92 1.65 -7.22 13.81
N GLY A 93 2.34 -6.09 13.60
CA GLY A 93 2.18 -4.88 14.39
C GLY A 93 2.97 -3.74 13.78
N ASP A 94 3.14 -2.66 14.55
CA ASP A 94 4.02 -1.53 14.22
C ASP A 94 3.70 -0.89 12.85
N ILE A 95 2.42 -0.66 12.60
CA ILE A 95 1.96 0.03 11.40
C ILE A 95 1.86 1.53 11.68
N TYR A 96 2.56 2.33 10.86
CA TYR A 96 2.66 3.77 11.03
C TYR A 96 2.37 4.53 9.72
N ILE A 97 1.85 5.75 9.84
CA ILE A 97 2.01 6.79 8.82
C ILE A 97 3.29 7.55 9.20
N HIS A 98 4.26 7.68 8.29
CA HIS A 98 5.57 8.24 8.63
C HIS A 98 6.24 8.97 7.45
N GLY A 99 7.28 9.74 7.74
CA GLY A 99 8.16 10.31 6.75
C GLY A 99 9.11 9.27 6.15
N SER A 100 10.01 9.69 5.27
CA SER A 100 10.95 8.82 4.54
C SER A 100 10.26 7.79 3.63
N CYS A 101 10.50 7.84 2.35
CA CYS A 101 9.75 7.05 1.33
C CYS A 101 10.17 5.57 1.27
N VAL A 102 10.18 4.86 2.40
CA VAL A 102 10.49 3.41 2.49
C VAL A 102 9.39 2.71 3.28
N THR A 103 9.01 1.48 2.88
CA THR A 103 7.99 0.72 3.60
C THR A 103 8.13 -0.78 3.41
N THR A 104 7.74 -1.51 4.45
CA THR A 104 7.52 -2.96 4.47
C THR A 104 6.09 -3.30 4.94
N GLY A 105 5.18 -2.31 4.95
CA GLY A 105 3.80 -2.46 5.41
C GLY A 105 3.20 -1.20 6.06
N CYS A 106 4.02 -0.15 6.29
CA CYS A 106 3.59 1.17 6.75
C CYS A 106 3.12 2.05 5.58
N ILE A 107 2.63 3.24 5.88
CA ILE A 107 2.16 4.24 4.92
C ILE A 107 3.13 5.43 4.92
N PRO A 108 4.16 5.43 4.04
CA PRO A 108 5.11 6.52 3.96
C PRO A 108 4.58 7.68 3.12
N ILE A 109 4.75 8.88 3.65
CA ILE A 109 4.57 10.15 2.95
C ILE A 109 5.88 10.95 3.02
N THR A 110 5.99 12.10 2.34
CA THR A 110 7.23 12.88 2.42
C THR A 110 7.44 13.49 3.81
N ASN A 111 8.66 13.91 4.12
CA ASN A 111 8.96 14.52 5.42
C ASN A 111 8.10 15.78 5.67
N GLU A 112 7.93 16.62 4.67
CA GLU A 112 7.12 17.84 4.76
C GLU A 112 5.63 17.50 4.99
N GLN A 113 5.15 16.43 4.37
CA GLN A 113 3.76 15.98 4.52
C GLN A 113 3.50 15.41 5.91
N ILE A 114 4.42 14.60 6.45
CA ILE A 114 4.25 14.07 7.82
C ILE A 114 4.39 15.16 8.88
N GLU A 115 5.24 16.16 8.69
CA GLU A 115 5.34 17.32 9.59
C GLU A 115 4.01 18.06 9.70
N GLU A 116 3.40 18.37 8.56
CA GLU A 116 2.10 19.04 8.50
C GLU A 116 0.99 18.18 9.15
N LEU A 117 0.93 16.89 8.79
CA LEU A 117 -0.07 15.97 9.33
C LEU A 117 0.10 15.75 10.84
N TYR A 118 1.34 15.61 11.30
CA TYR A 118 1.66 15.40 12.70
C TYR A 118 1.21 16.59 13.58
N VAL A 119 1.53 17.80 13.15
CA VAL A 119 1.08 19.04 13.85
C VAL A 119 -0.43 19.14 13.88
N LEU A 120 -1.10 18.84 12.75
CA LEU A 120 -2.57 18.88 12.67
C LEU A 120 -3.21 17.84 13.61
N ALA A 121 -2.69 16.62 13.62
CA ALA A 121 -3.17 15.52 14.46
C ALA A 121 -2.91 15.80 15.95
N ALA A 122 -1.71 16.26 16.31
CA ALA A 122 -1.37 16.64 17.69
C ALA A 122 -2.29 17.74 18.21
N HIS A 123 -2.52 18.77 17.40
CA HIS A 123 -3.44 19.87 17.76
C HIS A 123 -4.89 19.38 17.94
N ALA A 124 -5.38 18.47 17.12
CA ALA A 124 -6.71 17.89 17.27
C ALA A 124 -6.82 17.09 18.58
N LYS A 125 -5.77 16.31 18.92
CA LYS A 125 -5.67 15.58 20.18
C LYS A 125 -5.70 16.52 21.39
N ASP A 126 -4.91 17.58 21.37
CA ASP A 126 -4.87 18.60 22.43
C ASP A 126 -6.23 19.29 22.64
N LEU A 127 -7.03 19.38 21.58
CA LEU A 127 -8.40 19.90 21.64
C LEU A 127 -9.46 18.86 22.04
N GLY A 128 -9.04 17.63 22.41
CA GLY A 128 -9.87 16.57 22.96
C GLY A 128 -10.38 15.55 21.94
N GLN A 129 -9.74 15.40 20.78
CA GLN A 129 -9.98 14.26 19.89
C GLN A 129 -9.04 13.11 20.25
N ASP A 130 -9.45 12.26 21.19
CA ASP A 130 -8.64 11.14 21.68
C ASP A 130 -8.36 10.09 20.58
N PHE A 131 -9.32 9.85 19.71
CA PHE A 131 -9.22 8.91 18.60
C PHE A 131 -9.32 9.65 17.27
N ILE A 132 -8.22 9.72 16.52
CA ILE A 132 -8.18 10.27 15.17
C ILE A 132 -8.35 9.10 14.19
N PRO A 133 -9.52 8.96 13.53
CA PRO A 133 -9.80 7.82 12.68
C PRO A 133 -8.93 7.81 11.42
N VAL A 134 -8.45 6.62 11.07
CA VAL A 134 -7.69 6.35 9.85
C VAL A 134 -8.32 5.15 9.14
N HIS A 135 -8.98 5.38 8.03
CA HIS A 135 -9.55 4.32 7.21
C HIS A 135 -8.65 4.05 6.01
N ILE A 136 -8.27 2.80 5.83
CA ILE A 136 -7.39 2.37 4.74
C ILE A 136 -8.21 1.53 3.78
N PHE A 137 -8.47 2.08 2.60
CA PHE A 137 -9.28 1.48 1.54
C PHE A 137 -8.39 0.82 0.48
N PRO A 138 -8.87 -0.24 -0.19
CA PRO A 138 -8.15 -0.84 -1.32
C PRO A 138 -7.96 0.16 -2.45
N VAL A 139 -9.00 0.93 -2.77
CA VAL A 139 -9.03 1.88 -3.88
C VAL A 139 -9.87 3.11 -3.52
N ASN A 140 -9.70 4.19 -4.26
CA ASN A 140 -10.65 5.29 -4.29
C ASN A 140 -11.87 4.86 -5.13
N PHE A 141 -13.00 4.58 -4.48
CA PHE A 141 -14.22 4.08 -5.15
C PHE A 141 -14.87 5.12 -6.07
N ASN A 142 -14.48 6.39 -6.01
CA ASN A 142 -14.89 7.41 -6.97
C ASN A 142 -14.06 7.37 -8.26
N ASN A 143 -12.98 6.57 -8.32
CA ASN A 143 -12.15 6.40 -9.49
C ASN A 143 -12.56 5.15 -10.27
N PRO A 144 -13.21 5.25 -11.45
CA PRO A 144 -13.67 4.09 -12.21
C PRO A 144 -12.56 3.12 -12.62
N ARG A 145 -11.33 3.62 -12.84
CA ARG A 145 -10.17 2.77 -13.19
C ARG A 145 -9.75 1.91 -12.00
N SER A 146 -9.71 2.51 -10.81
CA SER A 146 -9.35 1.82 -9.57
C SER A 146 -10.40 0.78 -9.20
N VAL A 147 -11.68 1.09 -9.37
CA VAL A 147 -12.79 0.15 -9.19
C VAL A 147 -12.72 -1.01 -10.20
N ALA A 148 -12.42 -0.73 -11.47
CA ALA A 148 -12.24 -1.79 -12.47
C ALA A 148 -11.07 -2.72 -12.13
N TYR A 149 -9.98 -2.19 -11.56
CA TYR A 149 -8.87 -3.00 -11.07
C TYR A 149 -9.30 -3.87 -9.88
N LEU A 150 -9.97 -3.29 -8.88
CA LEU A 150 -10.48 -4.02 -7.72
C LEU A 150 -11.43 -5.16 -8.12
N ASN A 151 -12.35 -4.93 -9.07
CA ASN A 151 -13.27 -5.96 -9.55
C ASN A 151 -12.53 -7.15 -10.18
N ARG A 152 -11.42 -6.90 -10.89
CA ARG A 152 -10.57 -7.98 -11.43
C ARG A 152 -9.82 -8.72 -10.33
N PHE A 153 -9.32 -8.00 -9.33
CA PHE A 153 -8.71 -8.61 -8.16
C PHE A 153 -9.70 -9.53 -7.44
N LEU A 154 -10.91 -9.07 -7.17
CA LEU A 154 -11.96 -9.86 -6.50
C LEU A 154 -12.43 -11.06 -7.32
N PHE A 155 -12.38 -11.00 -8.64
CA PHE A 155 -12.65 -12.18 -9.48
C PHE A 155 -11.65 -13.31 -9.22
N GLN A 156 -10.39 -12.99 -8.87
CA GLN A 156 -9.35 -13.96 -8.54
C GLN A 156 -9.33 -14.35 -7.04
N PHE A 157 -9.74 -13.42 -6.17
CA PHE A 157 -9.73 -13.54 -4.70
C PHE A 157 -11.11 -13.27 -4.12
N ASN A 158 -12.07 -14.12 -4.50
CA ASN A 158 -13.49 -13.94 -4.15
C ASN A 158 -13.77 -14.00 -2.64
N GLU A 159 -12.87 -14.58 -1.85
CA GLU A 159 -12.92 -14.60 -0.39
C GLU A 159 -12.91 -13.20 0.23
N TYR A 160 -12.38 -12.20 -0.46
CA TYR A 160 -12.39 -10.81 0.01
C TYR A 160 -13.64 -10.01 -0.37
N ALA A 161 -14.58 -10.60 -1.12
CA ALA A 161 -15.76 -9.87 -1.62
C ALA A 161 -16.67 -9.33 -0.49
N GLY A 162 -16.80 -10.06 0.61
CA GLY A 162 -17.55 -9.59 1.80
C GLY A 162 -16.87 -8.42 2.50
N PHE A 163 -15.56 -8.54 2.70
CA PHE A 163 -14.72 -7.50 3.29
C PHE A 163 -14.76 -6.21 2.45
N GLU A 164 -14.58 -6.35 1.14
CA GLU A 164 -14.60 -5.21 0.20
C GLU A 164 -15.96 -4.50 0.19
N ARG A 165 -17.07 -5.25 0.27
CA ARG A 165 -18.41 -4.66 0.35
C ARG A 165 -18.54 -3.75 1.57
N SER A 166 -18.06 -4.17 2.73
CA SER A 166 -18.04 -3.35 3.94
C SER A 166 -17.19 -2.09 3.77
N MET A 167 -16.01 -2.21 3.13
CA MET A 167 -15.16 -1.06 2.81
C MET A 167 -15.88 -0.06 1.89
N ARG A 168 -16.52 -0.54 0.85
CA ARG A 168 -17.31 0.26 -0.10
C ARG A 168 -18.47 0.98 0.58
N ASN A 169 -19.21 0.29 1.44
CA ASN A 169 -20.32 0.87 2.20
C ASN A 169 -19.83 2.02 3.10
N ALA A 170 -18.71 1.83 3.82
CA ALA A 170 -18.10 2.88 4.63
C ALA A 170 -17.67 4.10 3.80
N PHE A 171 -17.06 3.84 2.64
CA PHE A 171 -16.64 4.90 1.73
C PHE A 171 -17.85 5.74 1.28
N TYR A 172 -18.91 5.10 0.75
CA TYR A 172 -20.07 5.83 0.26
C TYR A 172 -20.91 6.46 1.36
N TYR A 173 -20.94 5.87 2.56
CA TYR A 173 -21.53 6.54 3.72
C TYR A 173 -20.89 7.89 3.95
N PHE A 174 -19.54 7.95 3.97
CA PHE A 174 -18.82 9.21 4.14
C PHE A 174 -19.04 10.16 2.97
N GLU A 175 -19.01 9.68 1.72
CA GLU A 175 -19.25 10.52 0.53
C GLU A 175 -20.62 11.21 0.60
N LYS A 176 -21.64 10.49 1.04
CA LYS A 176 -23.01 11.00 1.17
C LYS A 176 -23.19 11.94 2.34
N ASN A 177 -22.67 11.57 3.51
CA ASN A 177 -22.97 12.24 4.76
C ASN A 177 -21.91 13.23 5.20
N ARG A 178 -20.68 13.11 4.71
CA ARG A 178 -19.48 13.81 5.21
C ARG A 178 -19.31 13.65 6.72
N GLU A 179 -19.64 12.46 7.21
CA GLU A 179 -19.48 11.98 8.57
C GLU A 179 -18.85 10.60 8.57
N ILE A 180 -18.11 10.28 9.62
CA ILE A 180 -17.46 8.99 9.76
C ILE A 180 -18.55 7.92 9.94
N PRO A 181 -18.54 6.82 9.15
CA PRO A 181 -19.50 5.76 9.31
C PRO A 181 -19.35 5.07 10.67
N PRO A 182 -20.46 4.66 11.31
CA PRO A 182 -20.40 3.72 12.42
C PRO A 182 -19.93 2.36 11.89
N VAL A 183 -18.85 1.84 12.46
CA VAL A 183 -18.28 0.53 12.11
C VAL A 183 -18.37 -0.37 13.32
N ILE A 184 -18.97 -1.54 13.17
CA ILE A 184 -19.05 -2.57 14.21
C ILE A 184 -18.29 -3.81 13.70
N VAL A 185 -17.59 -4.51 14.59
CA VAL A 185 -16.99 -5.82 14.31
C VAL A 185 -17.89 -6.87 14.91
N ASN A 186 -18.38 -7.82 14.11
CA ASN A 186 -19.20 -8.93 14.59
C ASN A 186 -18.32 -10.05 15.19
N GLU A 187 -18.95 -11.09 15.74
CA GLU A 187 -18.28 -12.23 16.37
C GLU A 187 -17.37 -13.02 15.41
N LYS A 188 -17.58 -12.88 14.10
CA LYS A 188 -16.75 -13.50 13.06
C LYS A 188 -15.58 -12.62 12.62
N GLY A 189 -15.42 -11.42 13.20
CA GLY A 189 -14.40 -10.46 12.81
C GLY A 189 -14.75 -9.63 11.58
N GLU A 190 -15.98 -9.73 11.05
CA GLU A 190 -16.40 -8.99 9.88
C GLU A 190 -16.87 -7.58 10.26
N TYR A 191 -16.55 -6.60 9.42
CA TYR A 191 -17.06 -5.24 9.56
C TYR A 191 -18.53 -5.17 9.14
N VAL A 192 -19.37 -4.65 10.02
CA VAL A 192 -20.80 -4.39 9.78
C VAL A 192 -20.99 -2.87 9.68
N ILE A 193 -21.48 -2.43 8.57
CA ILE A 193 -21.75 -1.03 8.24
C ILE A 193 -23.08 -0.98 7.51
N ASP A 194 -23.91 0.01 7.81
CA ASP A 194 -25.20 0.18 7.14
C ASP A 194 -25.02 0.25 5.63
N ASP A 195 -25.85 -0.48 4.89
CA ASP A 195 -25.84 -0.49 3.44
C ASP A 195 -26.15 0.91 2.88
N VAL A 196 -25.21 1.44 2.12
CA VAL A 196 -25.37 2.69 1.38
C VAL A 196 -25.32 2.35 -0.11
N ALA A 197 -26.40 2.59 -0.81
CA ALA A 197 -26.41 2.40 -2.25
C ALA A 197 -25.32 3.26 -2.90
N PRO A 198 -24.46 2.67 -3.76
CA PRO A 198 -23.49 3.45 -4.52
C PRO A 198 -24.24 4.48 -5.40
N PRO A 199 -23.67 5.63 -5.68
CA PRO A 199 -24.22 6.55 -6.67
C PRO A 199 -24.33 5.82 -8.01
N GLU A 200 -25.40 6.07 -8.77
CA GLU A 200 -25.56 5.48 -10.09
C GLU A 200 -24.34 5.73 -10.96
N PRO A 201 -23.81 4.72 -11.67
CA PRO A 201 -22.63 4.88 -12.50
C PRO A 201 -22.94 5.90 -13.61
N ALA A 202 -22.10 6.93 -13.72
CA ALA A 202 -22.10 7.78 -14.91
C ALA A 202 -21.79 6.91 -16.12
N GLU A 203 -22.71 6.82 -17.08
CA GLU A 203 -22.58 6.02 -18.31
C GLU A 203 -21.31 6.40 -19.07
N SER A 204 -20.32 5.50 -19.09
CA SER A 204 -19.13 5.67 -19.94
C SER A 204 -19.43 5.15 -21.34
N LYS A 205 -19.67 6.07 -22.26
CA LYS A 205 -19.67 5.77 -23.72
C LYS A 205 -18.21 5.75 -24.19
N ASN A 206 -17.70 4.63 -24.59
CA ASN A 206 -16.96 4.27 -25.81
C ASN A 206 -15.97 3.11 -25.63
N PRO A 207 -16.06 2.08 -26.47
CA PRO A 207 -15.02 1.05 -26.61
C PRO A 207 -13.98 1.51 -27.64
N VAL A 208 -12.71 1.51 -27.26
CA VAL A 208 -11.61 1.73 -28.20
C VAL A 208 -11.03 0.39 -28.64
N ALA A 209 -10.94 0.22 -29.95
CA ALA A 209 -10.46 -0.98 -30.63
C ALA A 209 -8.96 -1.25 -30.38
N ALA A 210 -8.61 -2.53 -30.29
CA ALA A 210 -7.26 -3.02 -30.10
C ALA A 210 -6.44 -2.97 -31.40
N THR A 211 -5.22 -2.45 -31.35
CA THR A 211 -4.22 -2.56 -32.41
C THR A 211 -3.05 -3.44 -31.94
N GLU A 212 -2.71 -4.45 -32.71
CA GLU A 212 -1.60 -5.37 -32.43
C GLU A 212 -0.22 -4.72 -32.64
N VAL A 213 0.70 -4.89 -31.70
CA VAL A 213 2.10 -4.46 -31.81
C VAL A 213 3.02 -5.68 -31.82
N LYS A 214 3.93 -5.72 -32.79
CA LYS A 214 4.90 -6.79 -33.05
C LYS A 214 5.97 -6.87 -31.94
N LYS A 215 6.35 -8.11 -31.55
CA LYS A 215 7.47 -8.43 -30.65
C LYS A 215 8.79 -7.94 -31.23
N ALA A 216 9.57 -7.23 -30.44
CA ALA A 216 10.99 -6.96 -30.70
C ALA A 216 11.83 -7.44 -29.51
N ASP A 217 12.87 -8.23 -29.79
CA ASP A 217 13.93 -8.56 -28.83
C ASP A 217 14.72 -7.28 -28.51
N ARG A 218 14.78 -6.91 -27.23
CA ARG A 218 15.51 -5.72 -26.76
C ARG A 218 16.71 -6.12 -25.89
N PRO A 219 17.88 -5.48 -26.09
CA PRO A 219 19.05 -5.70 -25.23
C PRO A 219 18.89 -5.03 -23.85
N ASP A 220 19.76 -5.37 -22.91
CA ASP A 220 19.82 -4.95 -21.50
C ASP A 220 19.98 -3.41 -21.27
N GLN A 221 19.16 -2.58 -21.89
CA GLN A 221 19.11 -1.14 -21.64
C GLN A 221 17.86 -0.77 -20.86
N PRO A 222 17.93 0.21 -19.95
CA PRO A 222 16.77 0.66 -19.19
C PRO A 222 15.68 1.13 -20.16
N ILE A 223 14.46 0.62 -19.98
CA ILE A 223 13.29 1.10 -20.70
C ILE A 223 13.09 2.57 -20.32
N PRO A 224 12.95 3.49 -21.30
CA PRO A 224 12.68 4.89 -20.98
C PRO A 224 11.43 5.04 -20.11
N ASP A 225 11.44 5.95 -19.15
CA ASP A 225 10.31 6.18 -18.23
C ASP A 225 8.99 6.51 -18.96
N GLU A 226 9.07 7.00 -20.19
CA GLU A 226 7.93 7.28 -21.05
C GLU A 226 7.25 6.00 -21.56
N GLU A 227 7.98 4.91 -21.72
CA GLU A 227 7.49 3.60 -22.16
C GLU A 227 6.98 2.73 -20.99
N LEU A 228 7.32 3.09 -19.75
CA LEU A 228 6.86 2.38 -18.56
C LEU A 228 5.39 2.70 -18.27
N ALA A 229 4.63 1.67 -17.95
CA ALA A 229 3.25 1.85 -17.57
C ALA A 229 3.14 2.59 -16.23
N LYS A 230 2.62 3.82 -16.26
CA LYS A 230 2.31 4.62 -15.05
C LYS A 230 1.07 4.11 -14.30
N SER A 231 0.26 3.31 -14.96
CA SER A 231 -0.91 2.63 -14.39
C SER A 231 -1.12 1.33 -15.15
N VAL A 232 -1.49 0.28 -14.45
CA VAL A 232 -1.76 -1.04 -15.01
C VAL A 232 -3.12 -1.54 -14.55
N ASP A 233 -3.72 -2.41 -15.34
CA ASP A 233 -4.98 -3.05 -14.99
C ASP A 233 -4.76 -4.25 -14.08
N LYS A 234 -3.60 -4.88 -14.20
CA LYS A 234 -3.18 -6.03 -13.42
C LYS A 234 -1.71 -5.88 -13.08
N LEU A 235 -1.38 -5.95 -11.79
CA LEU A 235 0.01 -5.98 -11.33
C LEU A 235 0.70 -7.27 -11.77
N PRO A 236 2.03 -7.26 -11.93
CA PRO A 236 2.76 -8.49 -12.18
C PRO A 236 2.65 -9.40 -10.96
N LEU A 237 2.62 -10.71 -11.20
CA LEU A 237 2.52 -11.70 -10.14
C LEU A 237 3.74 -12.62 -10.18
N TYR A 238 4.44 -12.74 -9.04
CA TYR A 238 5.57 -13.66 -8.88
C TYR A 238 5.10 -15.12 -9.00
N PRO A 239 5.89 -16.02 -9.61
CA PRO A 239 5.54 -17.45 -9.66
C PRO A 239 5.31 -18.02 -8.26
N GLY A 240 4.14 -18.59 -8.02
CA GLY A 240 3.72 -19.07 -6.69
C GLY A 240 3.12 -17.97 -5.79
N GLY A 241 2.89 -16.76 -6.35
CA GLY A 241 2.19 -15.69 -5.66
C GLY A 241 3.03 -14.92 -4.63
N ASN A 242 2.34 -14.14 -3.82
CA ASN A 242 2.98 -13.25 -2.84
C ASN A 242 3.77 -14.03 -1.77
N GLU A 243 3.29 -15.20 -1.37
CA GLU A 243 3.98 -16.03 -0.38
C GLU A 243 5.33 -16.54 -0.92
N ALA A 244 5.39 -16.97 -2.17
CA ALA A 244 6.64 -17.40 -2.80
C ALA A 244 7.61 -16.22 -2.98
N PHE A 245 7.09 -15.02 -3.30
CA PHE A 245 7.92 -13.82 -3.37
C PHE A 245 8.46 -13.44 -1.99
N LYS A 246 7.64 -13.53 -0.95
CA LYS A 246 8.07 -13.33 0.42
C LYS A 246 9.21 -14.28 0.81
N GLN A 247 9.05 -15.57 0.54
CA GLN A 247 10.09 -16.58 0.80
C GLN A 247 11.39 -16.26 0.05
N PHE A 248 11.29 -15.77 -1.19
CA PHE A 248 12.45 -15.28 -1.93
C PHE A 248 13.14 -14.11 -1.21
N ILE A 249 12.37 -13.10 -0.77
CA ILE A 249 12.91 -11.94 -0.04
C ILE A 249 13.52 -12.36 1.30
N ASP A 250 12.84 -13.22 2.07
CA ASP A 250 13.33 -13.70 3.37
C ASP A 250 14.64 -14.46 3.22
N LYS A 251 14.74 -15.33 2.22
CA LYS A 251 15.99 -16.04 1.90
C LYS A 251 17.09 -15.06 1.49
N LEU A 252 16.80 -14.15 0.58
CA LEU A 252 17.75 -13.14 0.13
C LEU A 252 18.25 -12.28 1.30
N SER A 253 17.34 -11.88 2.19
CA SER A 253 17.69 -11.15 3.41
C SER A 253 18.66 -11.95 4.29
N ALA A 254 18.37 -13.23 4.51
CA ALA A 254 19.25 -14.11 5.30
C ALA A 254 20.63 -14.30 4.65
N ASP A 255 20.70 -14.45 3.33
CA ASP A 255 21.93 -14.60 2.57
C ASP A 255 22.81 -13.32 2.63
N MET A 256 22.20 -12.15 2.86
CA MET A 256 22.87 -10.86 2.94
C MET A 256 23.38 -10.50 4.35
N ILE A 257 23.09 -11.27 5.39
CA ILE A 257 23.57 -11.00 6.76
C ILE A 257 25.10 -10.91 6.83
N ALA A 258 25.80 -11.76 6.09
CA ALA A 258 27.26 -11.77 6.02
C ALA A 258 27.86 -10.53 5.33
N GLU A 259 27.04 -9.75 4.63
CA GLU A 259 27.45 -8.54 3.90
C GLU A 259 27.24 -7.26 4.72
N LEU A 260 26.72 -7.35 5.95
CA LEU A 260 26.60 -6.20 6.85
C LEU A 260 27.99 -5.66 7.21
N ASP A 261 28.14 -4.35 7.25
CA ASP A 261 29.39 -3.71 7.66
C ASP A 261 29.76 -4.07 9.11
N PRO A 262 31.04 -4.07 9.46
CA PRO A 262 31.48 -4.36 10.81
C PRO A 262 30.78 -3.47 11.86
N GLY A 263 30.04 -4.12 12.79
CA GLY A 263 29.26 -3.41 13.82
C GLY A 263 27.86 -2.99 13.41
N GLN A 264 27.48 -3.15 12.15
CA GLN A 264 26.13 -2.91 11.67
C GLN A 264 25.24 -4.13 11.99
N ARG A 265 24.10 -3.89 12.65
CA ARG A 265 23.13 -4.96 12.98
C ARG A 265 21.98 -5.04 12.00
N LYS A 266 21.74 -3.97 11.23
CA LYS A 266 20.57 -3.87 10.37
C LYS A 266 20.86 -2.98 9.16
N ALA A 267 20.38 -3.38 8.00
CA ALA A 267 20.40 -2.58 6.78
C ALA A 267 19.03 -2.62 6.10
N PHE A 268 18.64 -1.52 5.47
CA PHE A 268 17.46 -1.44 4.62
C PHE A 268 17.93 -1.06 3.22
N VAL A 269 17.72 -1.93 2.25
CA VAL A 269 18.09 -1.70 0.86
C VAL A 269 16.83 -1.49 0.05
N LEU A 270 16.65 -0.29 -0.49
CA LEU A 270 15.55 0.03 -1.39
C LEU A 270 15.96 -0.30 -2.82
N MET A 271 15.39 -1.35 -3.37
CA MET A 271 15.57 -1.78 -4.75
C MET A 271 14.55 -1.14 -5.68
N GLU A 272 14.99 -0.74 -6.87
CA GLU A 272 14.14 -0.42 -8.01
C GLU A 272 14.42 -1.42 -9.13
N TYR A 273 13.38 -1.96 -9.75
CA TYR A 273 13.51 -2.93 -10.83
C TYR A 273 12.33 -2.85 -11.79
N ILE A 274 12.50 -3.35 -13.00
CA ILE A 274 11.48 -3.36 -14.02
C ILE A 274 11.11 -4.80 -14.35
N ILE A 275 9.82 -5.11 -14.38
CA ILE A 275 9.28 -6.34 -14.97
C ILE A 275 8.84 -5.98 -16.38
N ASP A 276 9.43 -6.62 -17.38
CA ASP A 276 9.10 -6.39 -18.79
C ASP A 276 7.79 -7.09 -19.21
N GLU A 277 7.39 -6.91 -20.45
CA GLU A 277 6.17 -7.49 -21.02
C GLU A 277 6.19 -9.03 -21.13
N ASN A 278 7.36 -9.65 -20.96
CA ASN A 278 7.54 -11.11 -20.92
C ASN A 278 7.60 -11.65 -19.50
N GLY A 279 7.50 -10.77 -18.48
CA GLY A 279 7.62 -11.12 -17.06
C GLY A 279 9.06 -11.23 -16.58
N LYS A 280 10.07 -10.91 -17.40
CA LYS A 280 11.46 -10.94 -16.97
C LYS A 280 11.78 -9.70 -16.14
N THR A 281 12.50 -9.90 -15.04
CA THR A 281 13.07 -8.79 -14.26
C THR A 281 14.29 -8.23 -15.01
N ILE A 282 14.24 -6.97 -15.31
CA ILE A 282 15.31 -6.23 -15.93
C ILE A 282 15.63 -4.98 -15.10
N TYR A 283 16.84 -4.45 -15.25
CA TYR A 283 17.25 -3.19 -14.63
C TYR A 283 16.97 -3.13 -13.13
N ALA A 284 17.47 -4.11 -12.38
CA ALA A 284 17.42 -4.10 -10.92
C ALA A 284 18.63 -3.38 -10.34
N HIS A 285 18.41 -2.36 -9.48
CA HIS A 285 19.49 -1.64 -8.80
C HIS A 285 19.00 -1.08 -7.46
N ALA A 286 19.94 -0.86 -6.54
CA ALA A 286 19.65 -0.23 -5.28
C ALA A 286 19.58 1.31 -5.44
N LEU A 287 18.46 1.89 -5.02
CA LEU A 287 18.31 3.34 -4.93
C LEU A 287 18.97 3.92 -3.68
N SER A 288 18.95 3.16 -2.59
CA SER A 288 19.52 3.58 -1.30
C SER A 288 19.72 2.39 -0.36
N GLY A 289 20.58 2.57 0.63
CA GLY A 289 20.89 1.59 1.67
C GLY A 289 21.89 0.53 1.21
N GLY A 290 22.34 -0.32 2.14
CA GLY A 290 23.37 -1.32 1.90
C GLY A 290 24.74 -0.72 1.55
N ASN A 291 25.75 -1.56 1.50
CA ASN A 291 27.02 -1.25 0.89
C ASN A 291 27.05 -1.74 -0.57
N GLU A 292 28.06 -1.34 -1.34
CA GLU A 292 28.19 -1.65 -2.78
C GLU A 292 28.09 -3.16 -3.05
N HIS A 293 28.80 -3.96 -2.28
CA HIS A 293 28.85 -5.42 -2.46
C HIS A 293 27.49 -6.10 -2.16
N MET A 294 26.79 -5.67 -1.11
CA MET A 294 25.44 -6.10 -0.79
C MET A 294 24.49 -5.71 -1.92
N ASN A 295 24.56 -4.45 -2.38
CA ASN A 295 23.71 -3.92 -3.42
C ASN A 295 23.85 -4.68 -4.75
N ASP A 296 25.07 -5.01 -5.14
CA ASP A 296 25.37 -5.80 -6.34
C ASP A 296 24.78 -7.22 -6.26
N LYS A 297 24.96 -7.89 -5.10
CA LYS A 297 24.39 -9.23 -4.88
C LYS A 297 22.87 -9.23 -4.94
N ILE A 298 22.23 -8.23 -4.30
CA ILE A 298 20.77 -8.10 -4.32
C ILE A 298 20.28 -7.79 -5.73
N SER A 299 20.95 -6.86 -6.45
CA SER A 299 20.60 -6.52 -7.84
C SER A 299 20.68 -7.73 -8.76
N LYS A 300 21.73 -8.53 -8.61
CA LYS A 300 21.87 -9.80 -9.35
C LYS A 300 20.76 -10.79 -9.01
N ALA A 301 20.44 -10.97 -7.73
CA ALA A 301 19.37 -11.89 -7.30
C ALA A 301 18.01 -11.48 -7.88
N PHE A 302 17.72 -10.18 -7.99
CA PHE A 302 16.50 -9.68 -8.62
C PHE A 302 16.48 -9.91 -10.13
N THR A 303 17.61 -9.76 -10.81
CA THR A 303 17.73 -10.02 -12.26
C THR A 303 17.60 -11.51 -12.57
N ASP A 304 18.07 -12.37 -11.68
CA ASP A 304 18.04 -13.83 -11.82
C ASP A 304 16.71 -14.47 -11.33
N MET A 305 15.73 -13.68 -10.89
CA MET A 305 14.41 -14.18 -10.46
C MET A 305 13.70 -14.95 -11.57
N ALA A 306 12.89 -15.93 -11.17
CA ALA A 306 11.98 -16.61 -12.09
C ALA A 306 11.04 -15.61 -12.78
N PRO A 307 10.67 -15.83 -14.05
CA PRO A 307 9.79 -14.91 -14.77
C PRO A 307 8.44 -14.76 -14.10
N TRP A 308 8.00 -13.52 -13.93
CA TRP A 308 6.70 -13.14 -13.38
C TRP A 308 5.58 -13.33 -14.42
N MET A 309 4.36 -13.47 -13.99
CA MET A 309 3.24 -13.10 -14.84
C MET A 309 3.27 -11.58 -15.01
N PRO A 310 3.38 -11.05 -16.25
CA PRO A 310 3.60 -9.64 -16.48
C PRO A 310 2.39 -8.78 -16.10
N ALA A 311 2.64 -7.50 -15.84
CA ALA A 311 1.58 -6.52 -15.69
C ALA A 311 0.77 -6.39 -16.99
N THR A 312 -0.52 -6.11 -16.87
CA THR A 312 -1.36 -5.86 -18.05
C THR A 312 -2.04 -4.49 -18.00
N ARG A 313 -2.18 -3.89 -19.17
CA ARG A 313 -2.95 -2.65 -19.39
C ARG A 313 -3.79 -2.81 -20.64
N GLN A 314 -5.11 -2.63 -20.52
CA GLN A 314 -6.06 -2.83 -21.62
C GLN A 314 -5.91 -4.20 -22.31
N GLY A 315 -5.67 -5.25 -21.51
CA GLY A 315 -5.49 -6.62 -22.00
C GLY A 315 -4.14 -6.91 -22.67
N LYS A 316 -3.19 -5.97 -22.68
CA LYS A 316 -1.84 -6.15 -23.20
C LYS A 316 -0.83 -6.18 -22.07
N ASN A 317 0.19 -7.04 -22.21
CA ASN A 317 1.33 -7.02 -21.32
C ASN A 317 2.10 -5.71 -21.49
N VAL A 318 2.49 -5.11 -20.36
CA VAL A 318 3.23 -3.83 -20.35
C VAL A 318 4.35 -3.89 -19.32
N PRO A 319 5.49 -3.24 -19.60
CA PRO A 319 6.56 -3.13 -18.63
C PRO A 319 6.15 -2.20 -17.49
N ILE A 320 6.54 -2.56 -16.26
CA ILE A 320 6.26 -1.78 -15.04
C ILE A 320 7.51 -1.67 -14.18
N LYS A 321 7.72 -0.49 -13.61
CA LYS A 321 8.75 -0.23 -12.62
C LYS A 321 8.20 -0.47 -11.22
N LEU A 322 8.92 -1.24 -10.43
CA LEU A 322 8.56 -1.60 -9.06
C LEU A 322 9.66 -1.18 -8.09
N LYS A 323 9.29 -1.05 -6.82
CA LYS A 323 10.23 -0.83 -5.73
C LYS A 323 9.99 -1.86 -4.63
N GLN A 324 11.07 -2.37 -4.06
CA GLN A 324 11.02 -3.32 -2.96
C GLN A 324 12.11 -2.98 -1.95
N THR A 325 11.72 -2.86 -0.68
CA THR A 325 12.69 -2.75 0.41
C THR A 325 13.05 -4.15 0.90
N ILE A 326 14.35 -4.39 1.07
CA ILE A 326 14.90 -5.59 1.67
C ILE A 326 15.49 -5.18 3.01
N MET A 327 15.02 -5.82 4.08
CA MET A 327 15.56 -5.62 5.41
C MET A 327 16.52 -6.77 5.72
N VAL A 328 17.78 -6.44 5.94
CA VAL A 328 18.81 -7.38 6.37
C VAL A 328 19.07 -7.15 7.85
N GLU A 329 18.87 -8.15 8.69
CA GLU A 329 19.03 -8.05 10.14
C GLU A 329 19.89 -9.21 10.65
N GLY A 330 21.09 -8.84 11.18
CA GLY A 330 21.97 -9.77 11.86
C GLY A 330 21.46 -10.09 13.28
N LYS A 331 21.76 -11.28 13.76
CA LYS A 331 21.42 -11.74 15.12
C LYS A 331 22.21 -10.99 16.18
#